data_6cd02fb96e40519f41d04652783d25dd
#
_entry.id   6cd02fb96e40519f41d04652783d25dd
#
_cell.length_a   1.000
_cell.length_b   1.000
_cell.length_c   1.000
_cell.angle_alpha   90.00
_cell.angle_beta   90.00
_cell.angle_gamma   90.00
#
_symmetry.space_group_name_H-M   'P 1'
#
loop_
_entity.id
_entity.type
_entity.pdbx_description
1 polymer ?
#
loop_
_entity_poly.entity_id
_entity_poly.type
_entity_poly.pdbx_seq_one_letter_code
_entity_poly.pdbx_strand_id
1 'polypeptide(L)'
;MSGETRPRVRDCPSSVRELRARERALCGLHQLDRTLHAFWNRLPLRELRIAGTVAALGVVAYLVAVRRGSIERSLSKVGSAQPGWIAVAVAAELLSLACYAVLVRVLLQLGAVTVPFRALFSLTVIGIAMLNSIPGGQAISTIYWYEQLRRYAVQRSVAVFALLVSSLLGIATLVLLAAGGLAAGSHGFGAQARYPVLAVAAAILIAAVLGRRQFVPGALWAVRHLGGQDVPREQPLAANHLASLLVLGLLNWLFDAAVLFAALEAMGQTIPVRGVVVAYTLGQLVSAIPILPGGGGTIEATMSAGLVLAGGTGAAVIAAVLLYRIVSAWGLVPLGWGLWRAMPNAHPVRLEPAAGP
;
A
#
# COMPACT_ATOMS: atom_id res chain seq x y z
N MET A 1 49.96 -48.58 -41.39
CA MET A 1 49.77 -47.11 -41.63
C MET A 1 48.41 -46.75 -41.05
N SER A 2 48.41 -46.41 -39.82
CA SER A 2 47.21 -46.14 -38.98
C SER A 2 47.12 -44.63 -38.77
N GLY A 3 46.12 -44.00 -39.36
CA GLY A 3 45.84 -42.58 -39.22
C GLY A 3 45.03 -42.33 -37.93
N GLU A 4 45.70 -41.78 -36.93
CA GLU A 4 45.04 -41.25 -35.74
C GLU A 4 44.36 -39.93 -36.05
N THR A 5 43.02 -39.95 -36.04
CA THR A 5 42.19 -38.72 -36.10
C THR A 5 42.09 -38.14 -34.70
N ARG A 6 42.79 -37.02 -34.47
CA ARG A 6 42.57 -36.18 -33.27
C ARG A 6 41.16 -35.63 -33.22
N PRO A 7 40.45 -35.74 -32.06
CA PRO A 7 39.16 -35.12 -31.92
C PRO A 7 39.34 -33.58 -31.83
N ARG A 8 38.58 -32.84 -32.66
CA ARG A 8 38.46 -31.39 -32.61
C ARG A 8 37.89 -30.95 -31.24
N VAL A 9 38.60 -30.06 -30.62
CA VAL A 9 38.08 -29.31 -29.45
C VAL A 9 36.89 -28.46 -29.92
N ARG A 10 35.69 -28.96 -29.69
CA ARG A 10 34.46 -28.20 -29.88
C ARG A 10 34.04 -27.62 -28.55
N ASP A 11 33.90 -26.31 -28.60
CA ASP A 11 32.95 -25.49 -27.84
C ASP A 11 32.90 -25.69 -26.31
N CYS A 12 33.63 -24.84 -25.62
CA CYS A 12 33.40 -24.55 -24.21
C CYS A 12 32.02 -23.88 -24.11
N PRO A 13 31.05 -24.47 -23.41
CA PRO A 13 29.66 -24.02 -23.47
C PRO A 13 29.47 -22.67 -22.82
N SER A 14 28.56 -21.89 -23.38
CA SER A 14 27.98 -20.64 -22.86
C SER A 14 27.56 -20.73 -21.36
N SER A 15 27.36 -21.96 -20.86
CA SER A 15 27.02 -22.30 -19.49
C SER A 15 28.01 -21.79 -18.43
N VAL A 16 29.30 -21.70 -18.71
CA VAL A 16 30.30 -21.22 -17.71
C VAL A 16 30.23 -19.70 -17.51
N ARG A 17 29.89 -18.96 -18.55
CA ARG A 17 29.65 -17.49 -18.40
C ARG A 17 28.35 -17.20 -17.68
N GLU A 18 27.32 -17.96 -17.94
CA GLU A 18 26.03 -17.87 -17.24
C GLU A 18 26.14 -18.30 -15.77
N LEU A 19 26.89 -19.35 -15.47
CA LEU A 19 27.18 -19.77 -14.10
C LEU A 19 27.94 -18.68 -13.31
N ARG A 20 28.97 -18.08 -13.89
CA ARG A 20 29.70 -16.97 -13.23
C ARG A 20 28.89 -15.68 -13.11
N ALA A 21 27.94 -15.42 -14.01
CA ALA A 21 26.99 -14.31 -13.88
C ALA A 21 25.98 -14.58 -12.76
N ARG A 22 25.50 -15.82 -12.66
CA ARG A 22 24.61 -16.27 -11.58
C ARG A 22 25.30 -16.25 -10.21
N GLU A 23 26.54 -16.72 -10.10
CA GLU A 23 27.32 -16.65 -8.86
C GLU A 23 27.57 -15.21 -8.41
N ARG A 24 27.87 -14.29 -9.33
CA ARG A 24 28.02 -12.86 -9.02
C ARG A 24 26.71 -12.21 -8.59
N ALA A 25 25.59 -12.55 -9.20
CA ALA A 25 24.28 -12.10 -8.80
C ALA A 25 23.89 -12.65 -7.41
N LEU A 26 24.16 -13.92 -7.13
CA LEU A 26 23.91 -14.55 -5.83
C LEU A 26 24.81 -13.95 -4.73
N CYS A 27 26.08 -13.66 -5.04
CA CYS A 27 26.99 -13.01 -4.12
C CYS A 27 26.55 -11.57 -3.79
N GLY A 28 26.07 -10.81 -4.79
CA GLY A 28 25.50 -9.49 -4.59
C GLY A 28 24.22 -9.50 -3.73
N LEU A 29 23.39 -10.51 -3.89
CA LEU A 29 22.16 -10.68 -3.12
C LEU A 29 22.42 -11.14 -1.68
N HIS A 30 23.36 -12.05 -1.48
CA HIS A 30 23.83 -12.40 -0.14
C HIS A 30 24.49 -11.21 0.59
N GLN A 31 25.12 -10.33 -0.17
CA GLN A 31 25.70 -9.11 0.38
C GLN A 31 24.62 -8.09 0.74
N LEU A 32 23.58 -7.96 -0.09
CA LEU A 32 22.40 -7.13 0.19
C LEU A 32 21.61 -7.67 1.41
N ASP A 33 21.44 -8.98 1.49
CA ASP A 33 20.76 -9.63 2.63
C ASP A 33 21.57 -9.45 3.93
N ARG A 34 22.88 -9.63 3.88
CA ARG A 34 23.77 -9.33 5.03
C ARG A 34 23.80 -7.85 5.40
N THR A 35 23.77 -6.95 4.43
CA THR A 35 23.71 -5.50 4.70
C THR A 35 22.34 -5.09 5.25
N LEU A 36 21.25 -5.65 4.77
CA LEU A 36 19.92 -5.45 5.33
C LEU A 36 19.80 -6.03 6.75
N HIS A 37 20.26 -7.25 6.97
CA HIS A 37 20.30 -7.84 8.32
C HIS A 37 21.28 -7.10 9.26
N ALA A 38 22.42 -6.65 8.77
CA ALA A 38 23.36 -5.83 9.56
C ALA A 38 22.79 -4.44 9.84
N PHE A 39 22.05 -3.84 8.91
CA PHE A 39 21.33 -2.60 9.11
C PHE A 39 20.23 -2.76 10.16
N TRP A 40 19.41 -3.82 10.09
CA TRP A 40 18.38 -4.12 11.10
C TRP A 40 18.96 -4.44 12.48
N ASN A 41 20.03 -5.22 12.55
CA ASN A 41 20.68 -5.53 13.82
C ASN A 41 21.44 -4.34 14.42
N ARG A 42 21.80 -3.33 13.60
CA ARG A 42 22.42 -2.07 14.05
C ARG A 42 21.38 -0.99 14.38
N LEU A 43 20.14 -1.13 13.90
CA LEU A 43 19.07 -0.23 14.31
C LEU A 43 18.75 -0.53 15.77
N PRO A 44 18.99 0.42 16.70
CA PRO A 44 18.61 0.25 18.08
C PRO A 44 17.08 0.30 18.13
N LEU A 45 16.44 -0.86 17.93
CA LEU A 45 14.97 -1.00 17.86
C LEU A 45 14.29 -0.39 19.06
N ARG A 46 14.95 -0.38 20.23
CA ARG A 46 14.47 0.29 21.43
C ARG A 46 14.50 1.82 21.28
N GLU A 47 15.55 2.38 20.73
CA GLU A 47 15.70 3.83 20.50
C GLU A 47 14.84 4.30 19.34
N LEU A 48 14.69 3.49 18.28
CA LEU A 48 13.73 3.78 17.21
C LEU A 48 12.28 3.75 17.72
N ARG A 49 11.96 2.85 18.65
CA ARG A 49 10.66 2.82 19.34
C ARG A 49 10.39 4.11 20.09
N ILE A 50 11.38 4.57 20.87
CA ILE A 50 11.28 5.80 21.63
C ILE A 50 11.27 7.01 20.69
N ALA A 51 12.18 7.07 19.72
CA ALA A 51 12.26 8.13 18.73
C ALA A 51 10.98 8.21 17.87
N GLY A 52 10.43 7.07 17.42
CA GLY A 52 9.16 7.04 16.69
C GLY A 52 7.98 7.51 17.53
N THR A 53 7.93 7.12 18.81
CA THR A 53 6.89 7.60 19.73
C THR A 53 7.05 9.10 20.02
N VAL A 54 8.27 9.56 20.26
CA VAL A 54 8.58 10.98 20.50
C VAL A 54 8.34 11.81 19.24
N ALA A 55 8.73 11.31 18.06
CA ALA A 55 8.46 11.98 16.79
C ALA A 55 6.95 12.04 16.50
N ALA A 56 6.19 10.97 16.73
CA ALA A 56 4.74 10.96 16.59
C ALA A 56 4.07 11.97 17.53
N LEU A 57 4.49 11.98 18.80
CA LEU A 57 4.01 12.96 19.78
C LEU A 57 4.45 14.40 19.42
N GLY A 58 5.68 14.57 18.92
CA GLY A 58 6.20 15.86 18.45
C GLY A 58 5.45 16.39 17.23
N VAL A 59 5.13 15.52 16.25
CA VAL A 59 4.31 15.88 15.09
C VAL A 59 2.89 16.24 15.51
N VAL A 60 2.27 15.48 16.40
CA VAL A 60 0.95 15.79 16.94
C VAL A 60 1.00 17.13 17.71
N ALA A 61 1.98 17.34 18.58
CA ALA A 61 2.15 18.58 19.32
C ALA A 61 2.42 19.78 18.39
N TYR A 62 3.25 19.61 17.37
CA TYR A 62 3.52 20.64 16.36
C TYR A 62 2.27 20.99 15.55
N LEU A 63 1.51 20.00 15.06
CA LEU A 63 0.26 20.24 14.35
C LEU A 63 -0.79 20.95 15.23
N VAL A 64 -0.88 20.56 16.49
CA VAL A 64 -1.72 21.22 17.49
C VAL A 64 -1.25 22.66 17.74
N ALA A 65 0.06 22.89 17.89
CA ALA A 65 0.62 24.22 18.18
C ALA A 65 0.47 25.20 17.01
N VAL A 66 0.79 24.76 15.77
CA VAL A 66 0.76 25.60 14.56
C VAL A 66 -0.68 25.93 14.12
N ARG A 67 -1.65 25.06 14.44
CA ARG A 67 -3.05 25.24 14.02
C ARG A 67 -4.03 25.46 15.16
N ARG A 68 -3.57 25.86 16.36
CA ARG A 68 -4.43 26.06 17.53
C ARG A 68 -5.73 26.82 17.22
N GLY A 69 -5.67 27.96 16.56
CA GLY A 69 -6.87 28.76 16.25
C GLY A 69 -7.80 28.16 15.20
N SER A 70 -7.30 27.29 14.31
CA SER A 70 -8.14 26.54 13.37
C SER A 70 -8.68 25.27 14.01
N ILE A 71 -7.88 24.63 14.87
CA ILE A 71 -8.25 23.40 15.59
C ILE A 71 -9.33 23.72 16.64
N GLU A 72 -9.21 24.82 17.39
CA GLU A 72 -10.23 25.22 18.38
C GLU A 72 -11.58 25.49 17.74
N ARG A 73 -11.59 26.20 16.60
CA ARG A 73 -12.81 26.42 15.79
C ARG A 73 -13.34 25.16 15.13
N SER A 74 -12.47 24.23 14.79
CA SER A 74 -12.86 22.94 14.19
C SER A 74 -13.27 21.92 15.26
N LEU A 75 -12.63 21.91 16.42
CA LEU A 75 -13.01 21.07 17.56
C LEU A 75 -14.37 21.46 18.16
N SER A 76 -14.68 22.78 18.23
CA SER A 76 -16.02 23.19 18.63
C SER A 76 -17.10 22.73 17.62
N LYS A 77 -16.75 22.64 16.33
CA LYS A 77 -17.62 22.04 15.31
C LYS A 77 -17.64 20.52 15.33
N VAL A 78 -16.52 19.87 15.66
CA VAL A 78 -16.47 18.40 15.84
C VAL A 78 -17.34 17.96 17.02
N GLY A 79 -17.45 18.81 18.07
CA GLY A 79 -18.40 18.57 19.17
C GLY A 79 -19.88 18.60 18.75
N SER A 80 -20.20 19.23 17.61
CA SER A 80 -21.53 19.22 17.00
C SER A 80 -21.69 18.19 15.88
N ALA A 81 -20.64 17.38 15.60
CA ALA A 81 -20.65 16.33 14.59
C ALA A 81 -21.71 15.29 14.91
N GLN A 82 -22.45 14.87 13.92
CA GLN A 82 -23.46 13.82 14.09
C GLN A 82 -22.79 12.48 14.37
N PRO A 83 -23.00 11.86 15.55
CA PRO A 83 -22.27 10.66 15.96
C PRO A 83 -22.55 9.45 15.05
N GLY A 84 -23.72 9.39 14.41
CA GLY A 84 -24.05 8.36 13.45
C GLY A 84 -23.10 8.33 12.24
N TRP A 85 -22.74 9.50 11.71
CA TRP A 85 -21.80 9.59 10.60
C TRP A 85 -20.36 9.28 11.00
N ILE A 86 -19.97 9.56 12.25
CA ILE A 86 -18.66 9.11 12.78
C ILE A 86 -18.60 7.58 12.83
N ALA A 87 -19.67 6.92 13.27
CA ALA A 87 -19.74 5.46 13.27
C ALA A 87 -19.65 4.88 11.86
N VAL A 88 -20.32 5.52 10.87
CA VAL A 88 -20.22 5.15 9.45
C VAL A 88 -18.78 5.34 8.94
N ALA A 89 -18.11 6.43 9.30
CA ALA A 89 -16.71 6.67 8.92
C ALA A 89 -15.79 5.57 9.48
N VAL A 90 -15.92 5.22 10.76
CA VAL A 90 -15.13 4.14 11.37
C VAL A 90 -15.42 2.79 10.72
N ALA A 91 -16.67 2.48 10.45
CA ALA A 91 -17.04 1.23 9.76
C ALA A 91 -16.46 1.17 8.34
N ALA A 92 -16.52 2.26 7.60
CA ALA A 92 -15.94 2.37 6.27
C ALA A 92 -14.43 2.16 6.31
N GLU A 93 -13.73 2.76 7.27
CA GLU A 93 -12.29 2.57 7.45
C GLU A 93 -11.95 1.10 7.73
N LEU A 94 -12.65 0.47 8.65
CA LEU A 94 -12.43 -0.96 8.95
C LEU A 94 -12.66 -1.84 7.73
N LEU A 95 -13.65 -1.53 6.89
CA LEU A 95 -13.91 -2.23 5.63
C LEU A 95 -12.79 -1.99 4.62
N SER A 96 -12.27 -0.76 4.51
CA SER A 96 -11.12 -0.42 3.67
C SER A 96 -9.92 -1.28 4.05
N LEU A 97 -9.55 -1.28 5.32
CA LEU A 97 -8.43 -2.08 5.85
C LEU A 97 -8.64 -3.59 5.62
N ALA A 98 -9.88 -4.06 5.79
CA ALA A 98 -10.23 -5.46 5.54
C ALA A 98 -10.06 -5.82 4.05
N CYS A 99 -10.51 -4.97 3.13
CA CYS A 99 -10.35 -5.18 1.70
C CYS A 99 -8.86 -5.29 1.30
N TYR A 100 -8.00 -4.42 1.85
CA TYR A 100 -6.56 -4.50 1.60
C TYR A 100 -5.96 -5.78 2.18
N ALA A 101 -6.31 -6.16 3.40
CA ALA A 101 -5.84 -7.40 4.01
C ALA A 101 -6.27 -8.64 3.21
N VAL A 102 -7.51 -8.67 2.68
CA VAL A 102 -7.99 -9.74 1.81
C VAL A 102 -7.26 -9.73 0.47
N LEU A 103 -7.01 -8.56 -0.13
CA LEU A 103 -6.23 -8.44 -1.36
C LEU A 103 -4.84 -9.07 -1.22
N VAL A 104 -4.12 -8.72 -0.14
CA VAL A 104 -2.81 -9.33 0.12
C VAL A 104 -2.92 -10.83 0.38
N ARG A 105 -3.97 -11.26 1.08
CA ARG A 105 -4.24 -12.70 1.30
C ARG A 105 -4.42 -13.47 0.00
N VAL A 106 -5.20 -12.93 -0.94
CA VAL A 106 -5.40 -13.53 -2.27
C VAL A 106 -4.07 -13.63 -3.03
N LEU A 107 -3.23 -12.58 -2.97
CA LEU A 107 -1.90 -12.60 -3.60
C LEU A 107 -0.99 -13.68 -2.99
N LEU A 108 -1.02 -13.87 -1.68
CA LEU A 108 -0.24 -14.92 -1.00
C LEU A 108 -0.74 -16.32 -1.36
N GLN A 109 -2.06 -16.50 -1.50
CA GLN A 109 -2.66 -17.76 -1.91
C GLN A 109 -2.25 -18.18 -3.34
N LEU A 110 -2.02 -17.22 -4.24
CA LEU A 110 -1.44 -17.50 -5.56
C LEU A 110 -0.02 -18.11 -5.47
N GLY A 111 0.69 -17.84 -4.38
CA GLY A 111 1.96 -18.48 -4.05
C GLY A 111 1.81 -19.73 -3.17
N ALA A 112 0.60 -20.32 -3.10
CA ALA A 112 0.29 -21.49 -2.26
C ALA A 112 0.59 -21.30 -0.76
N VAL A 113 0.53 -20.05 -0.27
CA VAL A 113 0.77 -19.73 1.14
C VAL A 113 -0.49 -19.14 1.76
N THR A 114 -0.85 -19.63 2.95
CA THR A 114 -1.99 -19.13 3.71
C THR A 114 -1.51 -18.43 4.98
N VAL A 115 -1.83 -17.13 5.10
CA VAL A 115 -1.59 -16.34 6.31
C VAL A 115 -2.95 -16.00 6.92
N PRO A 116 -3.13 -16.11 8.25
CA PRO A 116 -4.40 -15.79 8.91
C PRO A 116 -4.83 -14.34 8.64
N PHE A 117 -6.12 -14.13 8.36
CA PHE A 117 -6.67 -12.79 8.10
C PHE A 117 -6.33 -11.80 9.22
N ARG A 118 -6.47 -12.23 10.48
CA ARG A 118 -6.17 -11.39 11.65
C ARG A 118 -4.73 -10.86 11.62
N ALA A 119 -3.76 -11.68 11.20
CA ALA A 119 -2.36 -11.27 11.08
C ALA A 119 -2.21 -10.20 9.99
N LEU A 120 -2.77 -10.42 8.79
CA LEU A 120 -2.70 -9.47 7.68
C LEU A 120 -3.40 -8.15 8.01
N PHE A 121 -4.57 -8.21 8.66
CA PHE A 121 -5.28 -7.02 9.13
C PHE A 121 -4.44 -6.24 10.15
N SER A 122 -3.85 -6.91 11.13
CA SER A 122 -2.96 -6.27 12.11
C SER A 122 -1.72 -5.66 11.43
N LEU A 123 -1.14 -6.35 10.45
CA LEU A 123 -0.02 -5.82 9.66
C LEU A 123 -0.41 -4.56 8.87
N THR A 124 -1.64 -4.51 8.34
CA THR A 124 -2.17 -3.32 7.65
C THR A 124 -2.23 -2.13 8.61
N VAL A 125 -2.82 -2.31 9.79
CA VAL A 125 -2.93 -1.24 10.80
C VAL A 125 -1.54 -0.79 11.28
N ILE A 126 -0.63 -1.73 11.55
CA ILE A 126 0.76 -1.42 11.95
C ILE A 126 1.48 -0.68 10.83
N GLY A 127 1.30 -1.11 9.57
CA GLY A 127 1.89 -0.48 8.41
C GLY A 127 1.46 0.98 8.26
N ILE A 128 0.18 1.27 8.45
CA ILE A 128 -0.36 2.64 8.44
C ILE A 128 0.21 3.47 9.60
N ALA A 129 0.33 2.88 10.79
CA ALA A 129 0.94 3.57 11.93
C ALA A 129 2.40 3.95 11.64
N MET A 130 3.19 3.04 11.06
CA MET A 130 4.58 3.32 10.67
C MET A 130 4.65 4.38 9.57
N LEU A 131 3.79 4.28 8.55
CA LEU A 131 3.72 5.23 7.44
C LEU A 131 3.48 6.66 7.95
N ASN A 132 2.56 6.83 8.91
CA ASN A 132 2.15 8.14 9.39
C ASN A 132 3.02 8.69 10.54
N SER A 133 3.83 7.86 11.23
CA SER A 133 4.58 8.26 12.42
C SER A 133 6.06 8.49 12.17
N ILE A 134 6.66 7.83 11.17
CA ILE A 134 8.10 7.78 10.99
C ILE A 134 8.49 8.47 9.68
N PRO A 135 9.51 9.35 9.68
CA PRO A 135 10.11 9.82 8.43
C PRO A 135 10.59 8.64 7.58
N GLY A 136 10.23 8.61 6.29
CA GLY A 136 10.49 7.44 5.44
C GLY A 136 9.62 6.21 5.77
N GLY A 137 8.51 6.42 6.49
CA GLY A 137 7.61 5.37 6.98
C GLY A 137 7.12 4.41 5.89
N GLN A 138 7.00 4.85 4.64
CA GLN A 138 6.64 3.98 3.51
C GLN A 138 7.66 2.84 3.33
N ALA A 139 8.95 3.17 3.33
CA ALA A 139 10.00 2.16 3.19
C ALA A 139 10.06 1.24 4.42
N ILE A 140 9.98 1.82 5.62
CA ILE A 140 10.01 1.09 6.88
C ILE A 140 8.81 0.14 7.00
N SER A 141 7.62 0.61 6.65
CA SER A 141 6.41 -0.21 6.60
C SER A 141 6.56 -1.38 5.64
N THR A 142 7.07 -1.14 4.42
CA THR A 142 7.27 -2.20 3.41
C THR A 142 8.28 -3.25 3.90
N ILE A 143 9.39 -2.81 4.50
CA ILE A 143 10.40 -3.72 5.06
C ILE A 143 9.79 -4.52 6.22
N TYR A 144 9.04 -3.87 7.10
CA TYR A 144 8.36 -4.54 8.21
C TYR A 144 7.37 -5.61 7.72
N TRP A 145 6.56 -5.30 6.69
CA TRP A 145 5.69 -6.27 6.04
C TRP A 145 6.46 -7.47 5.52
N TYR A 146 7.54 -7.23 4.78
CA TYR A 146 8.40 -8.28 4.26
C TYR A 146 8.92 -9.19 5.38
N GLU A 147 9.50 -8.62 6.44
CA GLU A 147 10.03 -9.38 7.58
C GLU A 147 8.95 -10.20 8.29
N GLN A 148 7.76 -9.63 8.50
CA GLN A 148 6.66 -10.36 9.12
C GLN A 148 6.17 -11.50 8.24
N LEU A 149 6.01 -11.30 6.93
CA LEU A 149 5.66 -12.37 6.00
C LEU A 149 6.70 -13.50 6.03
N ARG A 150 7.99 -13.17 6.13
CA ARG A 150 9.06 -14.17 6.28
C ARG A 150 8.93 -14.98 7.57
N ARG A 151 8.49 -14.36 8.67
CA ARG A 151 8.22 -15.06 9.94
C ARG A 151 7.04 -16.04 9.84
N TYR A 152 6.09 -15.78 8.95
CA TYR A 152 5.02 -16.73 8.59
C TYR A 152 5.48 -17.78 7.58
N ALA A 153 6.78 -18.01 7.43
CA ALA A 153 7.38 -18.96 6.50
C ALA A 153 7.02 -18.71 5.02
N VAL A 154 6.60 -17.50 4.67
CA VAL A 154 6.37 -17.11 3.28
C VAL A 154 7.71 -17.07 2.55
N GLN A 155 7.81 -17.73 1.40
CA GLN A 155 9.02 -17.69 0.57
C GLN A 155 9.34 -16.24 0.16
N ARG A 156 10.64 -15.93 0.04
CA ARG A 156 11.12 -14.58 -0.30
C ARG A 156 10.48 -14.04 -1.58
N SER A 157 10.46 -14.86 -2.61
CA SER A 157 9.87 -14.53 -3.92
C SER A 157 8.38 -14.19 -3.83
N VAL A 158 7.61 -14.98 -3.05
CA VAL A 158 6.17 -14.78 -2.85
C VAL A 158 5.91 -13.50 -2.04
N ALA A 159 6.70 -13.23 -0.99
CA ALA A 159 6.55 -12.02 -0.20
C ALA A 159 6.82 -10.76 -1.05
N VAL A 160 7.93 -10.75 -1.81
CA VAL A 160 8.27 -9.63 -2.71
C VAL A 160 7.21 -9.46 -3.80
N PHE A 161 6.76 -10.57 -4.41
CA PHE A 161 5.68 -10.56 -5.40
C PHE A 161 4.40 -9.93 -4.82
N ALA A 162 3.94 -10.39 -3.66
CA ALA A 162 2.71 -9.89 -3.05
C ALA A 162 2.80 -8.39 -2.74
N LEU A 163 3.93 -7.91 -2.21
CA LEU A 163 4.13 -6.49 -1.89
C LEU A 163 4.23 -5.61 -3.15
N LEU A 164 4.95 -6.05 -4.18
CA LEU A 164 5.05 -5.31 -5.43
C LEU A 164 3.69 -5.23 -6.15
N VAL A 165 3.01 -6.37 -6.27
CA VAL A 165 1.73 -6.43 -6.99
C VAL A 165 0.65 -5.67 -6.23
N SER A 166 0.59 -5.76 -4.90
CA SER A 166 -0.38 -4.97 -4.12
C SER A 166 -0.16 -3.46 -4.29
N SER A 167 1.10 -3.00 -4.34
CA SER A 167 1.43 -1.59 -4.57
C SER A 167 1.01 -1.12 -5.97
N LEU A 168 1.31 -1.93 -7.00
CA LEU A 168 0.92 -1.62 -8.39
C LEU A 168 -0.60 -1.62 -8.56
N LEU A 169 -1.29 -2.58 -7.97
CA LEU A 169 -2.75 -2.64 -7.97
C LEU A 169 -3.34 -1.45 -7.23
N GLY A 170 -2.75 -1.04 -6.10
CA GLY A 170 -3.17 0.16 -5.36
C GLY A 170 -3.13 1.40 -6.24
N ILE A 171 -2.02 1.65 -6.93
CA ILE A 171 -1.90 2.80 -7.87
C ILE A 171 -2.90 2.67 -9.02
N ALA A 172 -2.99 1.50 -9.66
CA ALA A 172 -3.87 1.28 -10.78
C ALA A 172 -5.35 1.52 -10.42
N THR A 173 -5.80 0.98 -9.29
CA THR A 173 -7.19 1.15 -8.83
C THR A 173 -7.48 2.56 -8.34
N LEU A 174 -6.50 3.28 -7.78
CA LEU A 174 -6.64 4.70 -7.46
C LEU A 174 -6.84 5.55 -8.72
N VAL A 175 -6.05 5.29 -9.77
CA VAL A 175 -6.20 5.98 -11.07
C VAL A 175 -7.55 5.64 -11.72
N LEU A 176 -8.01 4.40 -11.63
CA LEU A 176 -9.33 4.00 -12.12
C LEU A 176 -10.46 4.72 -11.36
N LEU A 177 -10.33 4.85 -10.04
CA LEU A 177 -11.29 5.60 -9.22
C LEU A 177 -11.30 7.10 -9.58
N ALA A 178 -10.11 7.71 -9.78
CA ALA A 178 -9.99 9.08 -10.24
C ALA A 178 -10.68 9.30 -11.59
N ALA A 179 -10.45 8.39 -12.53
CA ALA A 179 -11.06 8.42 -13.85
C ALA A 179 -12.58 8.30 -13.78
N GLY A 180 -13.11 7.41 -12.93
CA GLY A 180 -14.53 7.25 -12.68
C GLY A 180 -15.16 8.53 -12.13
N GLY A 181 -14.52 9.17 -11.15
CA GLY A 181 -14.96 10.45 -10.58
C GLY A 181 -14.99 11.59 -11.61
N LEU A 182 -13.97 11.66 -12.47
CA LEU A 182 -13.91 12.66 -13.55
C LEU A 182 -14.92 12.38 -14.68
N ALA A 183 -15.14 11.12 -15.03
CA ALA A 183 -16.10 10.74 -16.07
C ALA A 183 -17.55 11.03 -15.65
N ALA A 184 -17.87 10.86 -14.37
CA ALA A 184 -19.20 11.14 -13.82
C ALA A 184 -19.55 12.64 -13.75
N GLY A 185 -18.61 13.56 -14.05
CA GLY A 185 -18.78 15.00 -13.95
C GLY A 185 -18.65 15.73 -15.28
N SER A 186 -19.72 16.43 -15.70
CA SER A 186 -19.68 17.29 -16.88
C SER A 186 -19.26 18.74 -16.61
N HIS A 187 -19.27 19.20 -15.35
CA HIS A 187 -19.05 20.60 -14.99
C HIS A 187 -18.13 20.75 -13.78
N GLY A 188 -17.12 21.63 -13.85
CA GLY A 188 -16.28 22.04 -12.73
C GLY A 188 -14.77 21.79 -12.88
N PHE A 189 -14.35 20.67 -13.41
CA PHE A 189 -12.95 20.46 -13.85
C PHE A 189 -12.91 20.62 -15.36
N GLY A 190 -12.08 21.55 -15.89
CA GLY A 190 -12.01 21.86 -17.31
C GLY A 190 -11.92 20.59 -18.16
N ALA A 191 -12.70 20.56 -19.25
CA ALA A 191 -12.81 19.39 -20.13
C ALA A 191 -11.43 18.84 -20.58
N GLN A 192 -10.42 19.70 -20.68
CA GLN A 192 -9.06 19.34 -21.06
C GLN A 192 -8.32 18.48 -20.04
N ALA A 193 -8.58 18.63 -18.72
CA ALA A 193 -7.89 17.86 -17.68
C ALA A 193 -8.41 16.41 -17.54
N ARG A 194 -9.64 16.13 -17.97
CA ARG A 194 -10.23 14.79 -17.87
C ARG A 194 -9.65 13.80 -18.88
N TYR A 195 -9.33 14.26 -20.10
CA TYR A 195 -8.88 13.38 -21.17
C TYR A 195 -7.57 12.65 -20.85
N PRO A 196 -6.50 13.30 -20.35
CA PRO A 196 -5.28 12.57 -20.01
C PRO A 196 -5.47 11.55 -18.88
N VAL A 197 -6.30 11.85 -17.87
CA VAL A 197 -6.58 10.91 -16.78
C VAL A 197 -7.40 9.71 -17.27
N LEU A 198 -8.41 9.95 -18.11
CA LEU A 198 -9.19 8.89 -18.74
C LEU A 198 -8.33 8.05 -19.69
N ALA A 199 -7.40 8.66 -20.45
CA ALA A 199 -6.48 7.94 -21.31
C ALA A 199 -5.51 7.05 -20.50
N VAL A 200 -4.98 7.56 -19.39
CA VAL A 200 -4.13 6.76 -18.49
C VAL A 200 -4.92 5.62 -17.84
N ALA A 201 -6.15 5.87 -17.39
CA ALA A 201 -7.01 4.83 -16.83
C ALA A 201 -7.36 3.76 -17.88
N ALA A 202 -7.67 4.16 -19.10
CA ALA A 202 -7.92 3.25 -20.22
C ALA A 202 -6.66 2.44 -20.55
N ALA A 203 -5.49 3.08 -20.59
CA ALA A 203 -4.21 2.40 -20.81
C ALA A 203 -3.91 1.37 -19.70
N ILE A 204 -4.17 1.70 -18.43
CA ILE A 204 -4.01 0.77 -17.30
C ILE A 204 -4.98 -0.41 -17.45
N LEU A 205 -6.24 -0.13 -17.79
CA LEU A 205 -7.24 -1.19 -17.98
C LEU A 205 -6.89 -2.09 -19.16
N ILE A 206 -6.48 -1.52 -20.28
CA ILE A 206 -6.01 -2.26 -21.47
C ILE A 206 -4.76 -3.09 -21.12
N ALA A 207 -3.78 -2.50 -20.44
CA ALA A 207 -2.60 -3.20 -19.98
C ALA A 207 -2.94 -4.36 -19.01
N ALA A 208 -3.90 -4.17 -18.11
CA ALA A 208 -4.37 -5.23 -17.22
C ALA A 208 -5.07 -6.36 -17.98
N VAL A 209 -5.90 -6.04 -18.98
CA VAL A 209 -6.64 -7.02 -19.78
C VAL A 209 -5.72 -7.75 -20.76
N LEU A 210 -4.91 -7.02 -21.53
CA LEU A 210 -4.00 -7.60 -22.53
C LEU A 210 -2.78 -8.24 -21.88
N GLY A 211 -2.25 -7.58 -20.85
CA GLY A 211 -1.07 -8.02 -20.10
C GLY A 211 -1.35 -9.15 -19.10
N ARG A 212 -2.61 -9.54 -18.89
CA ARG A 212 -2.96 -10.57 -17.88
C ARG A 212 -2.17 -11.88 -18.04
N ARG A 213 -1.80 -12.24 -19.26
CA ARG A 213 -0.98 -13.43 -19.56
C ARG A 213 0.51 -13.17 -19.32
N GLN A 214 0.96 -11.91 -19.36
CA GLN A 214 2.36 -11.49 -19.23
C GLN A 214 2.64 -10.81 -17.89
N PHE A 215 1.60 -10.33 -17.20
CA PHE A 215 1.74 -9.58 -15.95
C PHE A 215 2.35 -10.43 -14.83
N VAL A 216 1.87 -11.67 -14.67
CA VAL A 216 2.44 -12.60 -13.70
C VAL A 216 3.84 -13.06 -14.12
N PRO A 217 4.06 -13.53 -15.37
CA PRO A 217 5.41 -13.81 -15.83
C PRO A 217 6.36 -12.61 -15.71
N GLY A 218 5.91 -11.39 -16.03
CA GLY A 218 6.70 -10.17 -15.89
C GLY A 218 7.03 -9.81 -14.46
N ALA A 219 6.06 -9.89 -13.56
CA ALA A 219 6.28 -9.69 -12.12
C ALA A 219 7.18 -10.80 -11.54
N LEU A 220 6.99 -12.05 -11.95
CA LEU A 220 7.84 -13.16 -11.57
C LEU A 220 9.25 -13.04 -12.17
N TRP A 221 9.38 -12.52 -13.39
CA TRP A 221 10.67 -12.18 -13.98
C TRP A 221 11.39 -11.12 -13.14
N ALA A 222 10.71 -10.05 -12.75
CA ALA A 222 11.26 -9.02 -11.87
C ALA A 222 11.69 -9.61 -10.52
N VAL A 223 10.86 -10.48 -9.92
CA VAL A 223 11.18 -11.19 -8.68
C VAL A 223 12.38 -12.12 -8.84
N ARG A 224 12.48 -12.84 -9.98
CA ARG A 224 13.66 -13.68 -10.31
C ARG A 224 14.94 -12.85 -10.42
N HIS A 225 14.88 -11.66 -11.01
CA HIS A 225 16.01 -10.74 -11.10
C HIS A 225 16.37 -10.08 -9.77
N LEU A 226 15.37 -9.87 -8.89
CA LEU A 226 15.56 -9.25 -7.59
C LEU A 226 15.89 -10.23 -6.46
N GLY A 227 15.84 -11.54 -6.68
CA GLY A 227 16.32 -12.40 -5.59
C GLY A 227 15.84 -13.81 -5.41
N GLY A 228 15.31 -14.51 -6.39
CA GLY A 228 14.87 -15.86 -6.09
C GLY A 228 14.86 -16.84 -7.24
N GLN A 229 15.52 -17.99 -7.06
CA GLN A 229 15.38 -19.14 -7.96
C GLN A 229 14.07 -19.92 -7.70
N ASP A 230 13.51 -19.80 -6.49
CA ASP A 230 12.28 -20.48 -6.08
C ASP A 230 11.05 -19.59 -6.35
N VAL A 231 10.76 -19.39 -7.63
CA VAL A 231 9.54 -18.69 -8.03
C VAL A 231 8.42 -19.72 -8.15
N PRO A 232 7.23 -19.45 -7.58
CA PRO A 232 6.07 -20.32 -7.75
C PRO A 232 5.85 -20.64 -9.23
N ARG A 233 5.41 -21.88 -9.54
CA ARG A 233 5.09 -22.29 -10.91
C ARG A 233 4.20 -21.22 -11.56
N GLU A 234 4.55 -20.87 -12.80
CA GLU A 234 3.82 -19.93 -13.64
C GLU A 234 2.40 -20.44 -13.89
N GLN A 235 1.50 -20.22 -12.95
CA GLN A 235 0.08 -20.35 -13.22
C GLN A 235 -0.41 -19.01 -13.75
N PRO A 236 -0.93 -18.95 -14.98
CA PRO A 236 -1.54 -17.73 -15.47
C PRO A 236 -2.64 -17.31 -14.49
N LEU A 237 -2.63 -16.05 -14.06
CA LEU A 237 -3.72 -15.49 -13.26
C LEU A 237 -5.04 -15.74 -14.04
N ALA A 238 -5.88 -16.61 -13.51
CA ALA A 238 -7.20 -16.79 -14.07
C ALA A 238 -7.92 -15.43 -14.05
N ALA A 239 -8.73 -15.15 -15.06
CA ALA A 239 -9.39 -13.84 -15.19
C ALA A 239 -10.22 -13.46 -13.95
N ASN A 240 -10.78 -14.46 -13.26
CA ASN A 240 -11.51 -14.30 -12.01
C ASN A 240 -10.62 -13.79 -10.86
N HIS A 241 -9.37 -14.23 -10.74
CA HIS A 241 -8.44 -13.74 -9.73
C HIS A 241 -8.06 -12.27 -9.98
N LEU A 242 -7.77 -11.91 -11.25
CA LEU A 242 -7.49 -10.52 -11.59
C LEU A 242 -8.68 -9.61 -11.32
N ALA A 243 -9.89 -10.04 -11.70
CA ALA A 243 -11.11 -9.31 -11.41
C ALA A 243 -11.31 -9.12 -9.90
N SER A 244 -11.13 -10.18 -9.10
CA SER A 244 -11.23 -10.10 -7.64
C SER A 244 -10.20 -9.13 -7.04
N LEU A 245 -8.97 -9.13 -7.51
CA LEU A 245 -7.91 -8.21 -7.04
C LEU A 245 -8.23 -6.76 -7.40
N LEU A 246 -8.72 -6.49 -8.62
CA LEU A 246 -9.15 -5.15 -9.02
C LEU A 246 -10.35 -4.67 -8.21
N VAL A 247 -11.34 -5.53 -8.00
CA VAL A 247 -12.52 -5.22 -7.18
C VAL A 247 -12.11 -4.91 -5.73
N LEU A 248 -11.26 -5.73 -5.11
CA LEU A 248 -10.77 -5.50 -3.75
C LEU A 248 -9.97 -4.21 -3.64
N GLY A 249 -9.11 -3.90 -4.63
CA GLY A 249 -8.37 -2.65 -4.67
C GLY A 249 -9.27 -1.43 -4.84
N LEU A 250 -10.29 -1.52 -5.69
CA LEU A 250 -11.30 -0.45 -5.85
C LEU A 250 -12.13 -0.28 -4.58
N LEU A 251 -12.60 -1.37 -3.97
CA LEU A 251 -13.35 -1.33 -2.72
C LEU A 251 -12.54 -0.72 -1.57
N ASN A 252 -11.23 -1.05 -1.48
CA ASN A 252 -10.34 -0.44 -0.51
C ASN A 252 -10.37 1.09 -0.62
N TRP A 253 -10.13 1.64 -1.82
CA TRP A 253 -10.13 3.09 -2.04
C TRP A 253 -11.52 3.71 -1.93
N LEU A 254 -12.55 2.99 -2.33
CA LEU A 254 -13.93 3.47 -2.27
C LEU A 254 -14.40 3.59 -0.82
N PHE A 255 -14.08 2.61 0.03
CA PHE A 255 -14.38 2.67 1.46
C PHE A 255 -13.57 3.77 2.15
N ASP A 256 -12.30 3.96 1.81
CA ASP A 256 -11.51 5.06 2.37
C ASP A 256 -12.05 6.44 1.90
N ALA A 257 -12.48 6.59 0.63
CA ALA A 257 -13.20 7.78 0.17
C ALA A 257 -14.55 7.97 0.88
N ALA A 258 -15.22 6.88 1.25
CA ALA A 258 -16.46 6.93 2.03
C ALA A 258 -16.23 7.45 3.46
N VAL A 259 -15.03 7.26 4.04
CA VAL A 259 -14.66 7.90 5.32
C VAL A 259 -14.69 9.42 5.17
N LEU A 260 -14.10 9.95 4.07
CA LEU A 260 -14.13 11.40 3.80
C LEU A 260 -15.55 11.90 3.56
N PHE A 261 -16.36 11.14 2.81
CA PHE A 261 -17.78 11.46 2.59
C PHE A 261 -18.54 11.50 3.92
N ALA A 262 -18.41 10.49 4.76
CA ALA A 262 -19.07 10.45 6.06
C ALA A 262 -18.61 11.60 6.98
N ALA A 263 -17.33 11.97 6.92
CA ALA A 263 -16.81 13.12 7.66
C ALA A 263 -17.41 14.45 7.19
N LEU A 264 -17.69 14.60 5.89
CA LEU A 264 -18.38 15.78 5.34
C LEU A 264 -19.84 15.83 5.80
N GLU A 265 -20.57 14.73 5.70
CA GLU A 265 -21.94 14.62 6.20
C GLU A 265 -22.03 14.89 7.72
N ALA A 266 -21.06 14.38 8.51
CA ALA A 266 -20.96 14.66 9.94
C ALA A 266 -20.80 16.16 10.24
N MET A 267 -20.20 16.93 9.34
CA MET A 267 -20.04 18.39 9.43
C MET A 267 -21.17 19.18 8.72
N GLY A 268 -22.21 18.51 8.25
CA GLY A 268 -23.33 19.13 7.54
C GLY A 268 -22.96 19.70 6.18
N GLN A 269 -21.94 19.13 5.51
CA GLN A 269 -21.52 19.57 4.17
C GLN A 269 -22.10 18.64 3.11
N THR A 270 -22.96 19.17 2.26
CA THR A 270 -23.53 18.44 1.12
C THR A 270 -22.69 18.71 -0.13
N ILE A 271 -21.66 17.89 -0.35
CA ILE A 271 -20.83 17.95 -1.55
C ILE A 271 -21.18 16.77 -2.46
N PRO A 272 -21.35 16.98 -3.78
CA PRO A 272 -21.61 15.87 -4.69
C PRO A 272 -20.56 14.78 -4.58
N VAL A 273 -20.97 13.51 -4.52
CA VAL A 273 -20.07 12.34 -4.34
C VAL A 273 -18.89 12.36 -5.33
N ARG A 274 -19.13 12.76 -6.57
CA ARG A 274 -18.08 12.93 -7.59
C ARG A 274 -16.99 13.91 -7.17
N GLY A 275 -17.38 15.05 -6.55
CA GLY A 275 -16.43 16.05 -6.06
C GLY A 275 -15.60 15.51 -4.91
N VAL A 276 -16.22 14.72 -4.02
CA VAL A 276 -15.52 14.03 -2.92
C VAL A 276 -14.51 13.04 -3.47
N VAL A 277 -14.90 12.18 -4.44
CA VAL A 277 -14.02 11.19 -5.06
C VAL A 277 -12.83 11.87 -5.75
N VAL A 278 -13.04 12.94 -6.50
CA VAL A 278 -11.96 13.67 -7.19
C VAL A 278 -11.03 14.33 -6.17
N ALA A 279 -11.55 15.03 -5.16
CA ALA A 279 -10.73 15.66 -4.13
C ALA A 279 -9.93 14.64 -3.34
N TYR A 280 -10.55 13.51 -2.99
CA TYR A 280 -9.91 12.38 -2.33
C TYR A 280 -8.75 11.80 -3.15
N THR A 281 -9.01 11.46 -4.41
CA THR A 281 -8.00 10.84 -5.28
C THR A 281 -6.83 11.78 -5.56
N LEU A 282 -7.07 13.08 -5.71
CA LEU A 282 -6.00 14.08 -5.81
C LEU A 282 -5.15 14.13 -4.54
N GLY A 283 -5.76 14.12 -3.37
CA GLY A 283 -5.05 14.07 -2.09
C GLY A 283 -4.17 12.82 -1.97
N GLN A 284 -4.71 11.65 -2.36
CA GLN A 284 -3.96 10.39 -2.31
C GLN A 284 -2.81 10.35 -3.34
N LEU A 285 -3.00 10.89 -4.55
CA LEU A 285 -1.92 10.98 -5.54
C LEU A 285 -0.79 11.90 -5.07
N VAL A 286 -1.11 13.02 -4.43
CA VAL A 286 -0.10 13.92 -3.85
C VAL A 286 0.64 13.26 -2.67
N SER A 287 -0.02 12.40 -1.90
CA SER A 287 0.61 11.66 -0.80
C SER A 287 1.70 10.69 -1.27
N ALA A 288 1.63 10.24 -2.54
CA ALA A 288 2.65 9.38 -3.12
C ALA A 288 4.02 10.10 -3.28
N ILE A 289 4.04 11.44 -3.21
CA ILE A 289 5.28 12.22 -3.21
C ILE A 289 5.78 12.31 -1.76
N PRO A 290 6.91 11.68 -1.39
CA PRO A 290 7.37 11.58 0.00
C PRO A 290 8.04 12.87 0.47
N ILE A 291 7.28 13.97 0.59
CA ILE A 291 7.80 15.26 1.09
C ILE A 291 7.78 15.27 2.63
N LEU A 292 6.71 14.77 3.25
CA LEU A 292 6.52 14.76 4.69
C LEU A 292 6.00 13.39 5.17
N PRO A 293 6.26 12.99 6.42
CA PRO A 293 5.74 11.75 6.99
C PRO A 293 4.21 11.70 6.87
N GLY A 294 3.67 10.61 6.30
CA GLY A 294 2.24 10.43 6.12
C GLY A 294 1.54 11.49 5.26
N GLY A 295 2.30 12.24 4.43
CA GLY A 295 1.75 13.32 3.61
C GLY A 295 1.22 14.51 4.42
N GLY A 296 1.69 14.67 5.67
CA GLY A 296 1.19 15.68 6.61
C GLY A 296 1.17 17.09 6.04
N GLY A 297 0.00 17.72 6.02
CA GLY A 297 -0.25 19.06 5.49
C GLY A 297 -0.56 19.08 3.98
N THR A 298 0.09 18.25 3.17
CA THR A 298 -0.11 18.23 1.72
C THR A 298 -1.42 17.56 1.32
N ILE A 299 -1.76 16.44 1.96
CA ILE A 299 -3.03 15.74 1.77
C ILE A 299 -4.19 16.66 2.19
N GLU A 300 -4.10 17.22 3.39
CA GLU A 300 -5.14 18.08 3.95
C GLU A 300 -5.36 19.34 3.11
N ALA A 301 -4.29 19.95 2.62
CA ALA A 301 -4.38 21.12 1.75
C ALA A 301 -5.02 20.76 0.38
N THR A 302 -4.58 19.67 -0.23
CA THR A 302 -5.07 19.24 -1.56
C THR A 302 -6.52 18.80 -1.50
N MET A 303 -6.89 17.96 -0.51
CA MET A 303 -8.28 17.53 -0.33
C MET A 303 -9.20 18.73 -0.02
N SER A 304 -8.78 19.61 0.91
CA SER A 304 -9.57 20.80 1.25
C SER A 304 -9.78 21.73 0.04
N ALA A 305 -8.73 21.97 -0.74
CA ALA A 305 -8.84 22.78 -1.95
C ALA A 305 -9.79 22.15 -2.98
N GLY A 306 -9.65 20.84 -3.23
CA GLY A 306 -10.53 20.09 -4.13
C GLY A 306 -11.99 20.12 -3.69
N LEU A 307 -12.26 19.97 -2.39
CA LEU A 307 -13.63 20.01 -1.85
C LEU A 307 -14.24 21.42 -1.90
N VAL A 308 -13.45 22.47 -1.67
CA VAL A 308 -13.91 23.86 -1.82
C VAL A 308 -14.25 24.14 -3.28
N LEU A 309 -13.45 23.69 -4.24
CA LEU A 309 -13.75 23.79 -5.68
C LEU A 309 -15.01 22.99 -6.06
N ALA A 310 -15.32 21.92 -5.33
CA ALA A 310 -16.52 21.13 -5.51
C ALA A 310 -17.79 21.72 -4.83
N GLY A 311 -17.68 22.91 -4.22
CA GLY A 311 -18.80 23.64 -3.62
C GLY A 311 -18.86 23.61 -2.10
N GLY A 312 -17.84 23.05 -1.43
CA GLY A 312 -17.77 23.01 0.03
C GLY A 312 -17.41 24.37 0.65
N THR A 313 -17.81 24.57 1.89
CA THR A 313 -17.57 25.85 2.61
C THR A 313 -16.38 25.75 3.57
N GLY A 314 -15.43 26.65 3.40
CA GLY A 314 -14.09 26.77 4.02
C GLY A 314 -13.81 26.02 5.33
N ALA A 315 -14.30 26.54 6.48
CA ALA A 315 -13.95 25.98 7.79
C ALA A 315 -14.54 24.56 8.05
N ALA A 316 -15.73 24.29 7.52
CA ALA A 316 -16.37 22.98 7.71
C ALA A 316 -15.72 21.89 6.87
N VAL A 317 -15.26 22.24 5.65
CA VAL A 317 -14.46 21.33 4.81
C VAL A 317 -13.15 20.96 5.50
N ILE A 318 -12.45 21.95 6.06
CA ILE A 318 -11.20 21.68 6.80
C ILE A 318 -11.47 20.77 8.01
N ALA A 319 -12.55 21.02 8.77
CA ALA A 319 -12.95 20.17 9.89
C ALA A 319 -13.25 18.73 9.44
N ALA A 320 -13.96 18.57 8.31
CA ALA A 320 -14.26 17.24 7.75
C ALA A 320 -12.98 16.51 7.31
N VAL A 321 -12.05 17.19 6.64
CA VAL A 321 -10.77 16.60 6.24
C VAL A 321 -9.93 16.23 7.47
N LEU A 322 -9.94 17.04 8.53
CA LEU A 322 -9.27 16.68 9.79
C LEU A 322 -9.93 15.46 10.45
N LEU A 323 -11.26 15.40 10.47
CA LEU A 323 -11.98 14.22 11.00
C LEU A 323 -11.65 12.96 10.18
N TYR A 324 -11.63 13.07 8.85
CA TYR A 324 -11.16 11.99 7.98
C TYR A 324 -9.75 11.53 8.40
N ARG A 325 -8.80 12.44 8.58
CA ARG A 325 -7.42 12.11 9.00
C ARG A 325 -7.35 11.49 10.39
N ILE A 326 -8.21 11.94 11.32
CA ILE A 326 -8.31 11.32 12.65
C ILE A 326 -8.73 9.85 12.51
N VAL A 327 -9.73 9.55 11.69
CA VAL A 327 -10.24 8.18 11.53
C VAL A 327 -9.26 7.31 10.74
N SER A 328 -8.80 7.77 9.54
CA SER A 328 -8.07 6.94 8.58
C SER A 328 -6.55 6.89 8.80
N ALA A 329 -5.99 7.82 9.58
CA ALA A 329 -4.55 7.87 9.79
C ALA A 329 -4.17 8.00 11.27
N TRP A 330 -4.49 9.12 11.90
CA TRP A 330 -3.96 9.44 13.22
C TRP A 330 -4.53 8.57 14.35
N GLY A 331 -5.81 8.21 14.28
CA GLY A 331 -6.44 7.27 15.23
C GLY A 331 -5.88 5.85 15.11
N LEU A 332 -5.41 5.48 13.91
CA LEU A 332 -4.77 4.18 13.69
C LEU A 332 -3.33 4.11 14.23
N VAL A 333 -2.66 5.27 14.45
CA VAL A 333 -1.30 5.30 14.98
C VAL A 333 -1.19 4.63 16.36
N PRO A 334 -1.94 5.05 17.40
CA PRO A 334 -1.85 4.40 18.71
C PRO A 334 -2.30 2.94 18.66
N LEU A 335 -3.32 2.61 17.85
CA LEU A 335 -3.79 1.24 17.67
C LEU A 335 -2.70 0.37 17.02
N GLY A 336 -2.05 0.84 15.97
CA GLY A 336 -0.99 0.11 15.28
C GLY A 336 0.23 -0.12 16.17
N TRP A 337 0.65 0.87 16.95
CA TRP A 337 1.74 0.71 17.91
C TRP A 337 1.35 -0.21 19.08
N GLY A 338 0.08 -0.20 19.50
CA GLY A 338 -0.45 -1.16 20.47
C GLY A 338 -0.42 -2.59 19.93
N LEU A 339 -0.92 -2.82 18.72
CA LEU A 339 -0.87 -4.11 18.03
C LEU A 339 0.57 -4.59 17.83
N TRP A 340 1.47 -3.70 17.45
CA TRP A 340 2.88 -4.05 17.25
C TRP A 340 3.55 -4.54 18.55
N ARG A 341 3.20 -3.96 19.71
CA ARG A 341 3.66 -4.43 21.02
C ARG A 341 3.03 -5.76 21.42
N ALA A 342 1.76 -5.95 21.07
CA ALA A 342 0.99 -7.14 21.40
C ALA A 342 1.28 -8.32 20.45
N MET A 343 1.84 -8.07 19.25
CA MET A 343 2.26 -9.16 18.37
C MET A 343 3.38 -9.96 19.03
N PRO A 344 3.13 -11.22 19.41
CA PRO A 344 4.21 -12.07 19.90
C PRO A 344 5.26 -12.16 18.79
N ASN A 345 6.53 -12.26 19.16
CA ASN A 345 7.57 -12.68 18.23
C ASN A 345 7.08 -13.99 17.61
N ALA A 346 6.52 -13.91 16.40
CA ALA A 346 5.82 -15.02 15.79
C ALA A 346 6.77 -16.20 15.73
N HIS A 347 6.48 -17.22 16.54
CA HIS A 347 7.18 -18.49 16.42
C HIS A 347 6.92 -18.98 14.99
N PRO A 348 7.94 -19.53 14.31
CA PRO A 348 7.74 -20.12 13.00
C PRO A 348 6.59 -21.13 13.12
N VAL A 349 5.53 -20.90 12.36
CA VAL A 349 4.44 -21.87 12.24
C VAL A 349 5.08 -23.15 11.75
N ARG A 350 5.09 -24.21 12.57
CA ARG A 350 5.46 -25.55 12.10
C ARG A 350 4.46 -25.85 10.98
N LEU A 351 4.97 -25.89 9.77
CA LEU A 351 4.24 -26.47 8.66
C LEU A 351 4.05 -27.94 9.03
N GLU A 352 2.86 -28.34 9.44
CA GLU A 352 2.52 -29.76 9.44
C GLU A 352 2.70 -30.20 7.98
N PRO A 353 3.53 -31.25 7.74
CA PRO A 353 3.60 -31.82 6.43
C PRO A 353 2.18 -32.24 6.05
N ALA A 354 1.70 -31.78 4.88
CA ALA A 354 0.44 -32.22 4.36
C ALA A 354 0.41 -33.75 4.44
N ALA A 355 -0.55 -34.30 5.19
CA ALA A 355 -0.76 -35.73 5.27
C ALA A 355 -0.91 -36.18 3.81
N GLY A 356 0.06 -36.94 3.34
CA GLY A 356 0.02 -37.55 2.01
C GLY A 356 -1.18 -38.47 1.92
N PRO A 357 -1.65 -38.71 0.66
CA PRO A 357 -2.80 -39.54 0.39
C PRO A 357 -2.60 -40.99 0.84
#